data_4b767a9630f6fca2a07848b17f131ba9
#
_entry.id   4b767a9630f6fca2a07848b17f131ba9
#
_cell.length_a   1.000
_cell.length_b   1.000
_cell.length_c   1.000
_cell.angle_alpha   90.00
_cell.angle_beta   90.00
_cell.angle_gamma   90.00
#
_symmetry.space_group_name_H-M   'P 1'
#
loop_
_entity.id
_entity.type
_entity.pdbx_description
1 polymer ?
#
loop_
_entity_poly.entity_id
_entity_poly.type
_entity_poly.pdbx_seq_one_letter_code
_entity_poly.pdbx_strand_id
1 'polypeptide(L)'
;MRKTLSVNVAAWAFCAILTCGVTNVANASAAPARPRPAASAAAANNCDRACLNSFADKFLAALLAHDPAKLPHSANLKYSENNVMLQLGDGLWATADGLGSYKIYIDDPERGEVGYYGVIDENHLPDILGARLKVVDRKVTEIEVLVARPQSAKGPFAADSLKEKPIFSEDVPASERLSRAKMIALANGYFDTIQKNTGKIYTSFSPDCQRIENGMITANNPNAKGVPHMGCEAQLKTGLLRFVTRCRDRRFVVVDQQKGLVLVNGFFDHAGTDDTFKLVDGTTYHVKPPFDRPFSFVMFELFKIDHAQLRQIEAVIVTVPYHMPTPWK
;
A
#
# COMPACT_ATOMS: atom_id res chain seq x y z
N MET A 1 -15.05 -56.25 -1.20
CA MET A 1 -13.78 -56.81 -1.69
C MET A 1 -12.68 -55.76 -1.51
N ARG A 2 -11.89 -55.90 -0.48
CA ARG A 2 -10.73 -55.07 -0.17
C ARG A 2 -9.50 -55.70 -0.82
N LYS A 3 -8.74 -54.92 -1.61
CA LYS A 3 -7.39 -55.28 -2.03
C LYS A 3 -6.39 -54.35 -1.35
N THR A 4 -5.65 -54.89 -0.45
CA THR A 4 -4.47 -54.31 0.18
C THR A 4 -3.26 -54.51 -0.74
N LEU A 5 -2.53 -53.46 -1.06
CA LEU A 5 -1.19 -53.55 -1.66
C LEU A 5 -0.17 -53.19 -0.58
N SER A 6 0.69 -54.18 -0.29
CA SER A 6 1.89 -54.04 0.53
C SER A 6 3.06 -53.60 -0.33
N VAL A 7 3.81 -52.58 0.09
CA VAL A 7 5.09 -52.19 -0.53
C VAL A 7 6.21 -52.50 0.43
N ASN A 8 7.14 -53.32 -0.03
CA ASN A 8 8.36 -53.72 0.67
C ASN A 8 9.41 -52.61 0.67
N VAL A 9 9.96 -52.32 1.84
CA VAL A 9 11.12 -51.44 2.01
C VAL A 9 12.37 -52.32 2.08
N ALA A 10 13.29 -52.17 1.12
CA ALA A 10 14.61 -52.76 1.16
C ALA A 10 15.63 -51.75 1.71
N ALA A 11 16.21 -52.08 2.87
CA ALA A 11 17.29 -51.32 3.46
C ALA A 11 18.63 -51.76 2.85
N TRP A 12 19.44 -50.82 2.41
CA TRP A 12 20.85 -51.06 2.09
C TRP A 12 21.73 -50.24 3.05
N ALA A 13 22.44 -50.94 3.91
CA ALA A 13 23.50 -50.41 4.75
C ALA A 13 24.81 -50.45 3.96
N PHE A 14 25.49 -49.30 3.85
CA PHE A 14 26.89 -49.26 3.46
C PHE A 14 27.75 -48.68 4.58
N CYS A 15 28.63 -49.52 5.05
CA CYS A 15 29.68 -49.21 6.00
C CYS A 15 30.87 -48.64 5.22
N ALA A 16 31.37 -47.45 5.54
CA ALA A 16 32.63 -46.94 4.98
C ALA A 16 33.53 -46.42 6.11
N ILE A 17 34.71 -46.88 6.07
CA ILE A 17 35.84 -46.88 7.01
C ILE A 17 36.43 -45.45 7.12
N LEU A 18 36.66 -44.99 8.37
CA LEU A 18 37.43 -43.77 8.69
C LEU A 18 38.92 -44.02 8.41
N THR A 19 39.53 -43.16 7.60
CA THR A 19 40.95 -42.89 7.63
C THR A 19 41.21 -41.47 8.11
N CYS A 20 41.88 -41.33 9.24
CA CYS A 20 42.39 -40.07 9.79
C CYS A 20 43.54 -39.54 8.91
N GLY A 21 43.30 -38.45 8.21
CA GLY A 21 44.34 -37.63 7.59
C GLY A 21 44.47 -36.29 8.34
N VAL A 22 45.59 -36.12 9.01
CA VAL A 22 45.97 -34.83 9.63
C VAL A 22 46.42 -33.88 8.54
N THR A 23 45.62 -32.86 8.25
CA THR A 23 46.02 -31.78 7.36
C THR A 23 46.27 -30.49 8.15
N ASN A 24 47.47 -29.97 8.00
CA ASN A 24 47.92 -28.68 8.51
C ASN A 24 47.01 -27.55 8.09
N VAL A 25 46.50 -26.83 9.10
CA VAL A 25 45.74 -25.59 8.86
C VAL A 25 46.76 -24.46 8.63
N ALA A 26 46.95 -24.06 7.39
CA ALA A 26 47.64 -22.83 7.06
C ALA A 26 46.73 -21.64 7.39
N ASN A 27 47.17 -20.77 8.30
CA ASN A 27 46.54 -19.46 8.59
C ASN A 27 46.53 -18.60 7.33
N ALA A 28 45.42 -18.55 6.62
CA ALA A 28 45.18 -17.56 5.59
C ALA A 28 44.83 -16.23 6.24
N SER A 29 45.79 -15.29 6.23
CA SER A 29 45.56 -13.90 6.61
C SER A 29 44.50 -13.30 5.69
N ALA A 30 43.34 -12.90 6.27
CA ALA A 30 42.29 -12.26 5.52
C ALA A 30 42.76 -10.88 5.02
N ALA A 31 42.78 -10.71 3.71
CA ALA A 31 43.01 -9.40 3.09
C ALA A 31 41.91 -8.42 3.50
N PRO A 32 42.21 -7.13 3.75
CA PRO A 32 41.23 -6.14 4.09
C PRO A 32 40.18 -6.03 2.99
N ALA A 33 38.90 -6.12 3.38
CA ALA A 33 37.77 -5.97 2.47
C ALA A 33 37.83 -4.60 1.78
N ARG A 34 37.86 -4.59 0.46
CA ARG A 34 37.72 -3.35 -0.32
C ARG A 34 36.43 -2.65 0.07
N PRO A 35 36.45 -1.34 0.32
CA PRO A 35 35.24 -0.59 0.57
C PRO A 35 34.30 -0.76 -0.62
N ARG A 36 33.08 -1.21 -0.34
CA ARG A 36 32.00 -1.30 -1.32
C ARG A 36 31.79 0.10 -1.90
N PRO A 37 31.77 0.29 -3.24
CA PRO A 37 31.50 1.62 -3.78
C PRO A 37 30.17 2.09 -3.22
N ALA A 38 30.16 3.32 -2.65
CA ALA A 38 28.94 3.99 -2.23
C ALA A 38 27.96 3.94 -3.40
N ALA A 39 26.71 3.54 -3.10
CA ALA A 39 25.64 3.57 -4.08
C ALA A 39 25.69 4.91 -4.80
N SER A 40 25.81 4.89 -6.14
CA SER A 40 25.85 6.09 -6.95
C SER A 40 24.68 6.97 -6.54
N ALA A 41 24.94 8.24 -6.26
CA ALA A 41 23.89 9.24 -6.09
C ALA A 41 22.92 9.07 -7.27
N ALA A 42 21.65 8.81 -6.97
CA ALA A 42 20.63 8.67 -8.00
C ALA A 42 20.74 9.91 -8.89
N ALA A 43 20.93 9.70 -10.20
CA ALA A 43 20.97 10.79 -11.17
C ALA A 43 19.76 11.67 -10.90
N ALA A 44 19.98 12.96 -10.67
CA ALA A 44 18.92 13.90 -10.36
C ALA A 44 17.84 13.76 -11.45
N ASN A 45 16.66 13.31 -11.07
CA ASN A 45 15.58 13.14 -12.02
C ASN A 45 15.21 14.53 -12.54
N ASN A 46 15.31 14.75 -13.86
CA ASN A 46 15.06 16.03 -14.53
C ASN A 46 13.56 16.40 -14.56
N CYS A 47 12.77 15.90 -13.60
CA CYS A 47 11.32 16.13 -13.50
C CYS A 47 11.00 16.63 -12.09
N ASP A 48 10.80 17.93 -11.97
CA ASP A 48 10.35 18.59 -10.76
C ASP A 48 8.85 18.31 -10.49
N ARG A 49 8.29 18.87 -9.43
CA ARG A 49 6.90 18.72 -9.04
C ARG A 49 5.92 19.06 -10.18
N ALA A 50 6.12 20.20 -10.85
CA ALA A 50 5.26 20.62 -11.95
C ALA A 50 5.32 19.65 -13.14
N CYS A 51 6.51 19.16 -13.44
CA CYS A 51 6.72 18.12 -14.44
C CYS A 51 6.01 16.82 -14.05
N LEU A 52 6.12 16.33 -12.80
CA LEU A 52 5.46 15.13 -12.32
C LEU A 52 3.94 15.25 -12.40
N ASN A 53 3.36 16.36 -11.93
CA ASN A 53 1.93 16.61 -12.05
C ASN A 53 1.47 16.63 -13.51
N SER A 54 2.25 17.22 -14.41
CA SER A 54 1.97 17.18 -15.87
C SER A 54 1.92 15.75 -16.42
N PHE A 55 2.71 14.80 -15.89
CA PHE A 55 2.61 13.39 -16.28
C PHE A 55 1.37 12.70 -15.72
N ALA A 56 0.96 13.02 -14.49
CA ALA A 56 -0.30 12.52 -13.94
C ALA A 56 -1.49 13.07 -14.75
N ASP A 57 -1.50 14.36 -15.11
CA ASP A 57 -2.55 14.94 -15.95
C ASP A 57 -2.59 14.31 -17.36
N LYS A 58 -1.43 14.07 -17.98
CA LYS A 58 -1.35 13.38 -19.27
C LYS A 58 -1.84 11.94 -19.19
N PHE A 59 -1.54 11.25 -18.10
CA PHE A 59 -2.06 9.91 -17.86
C PHE A 59 -3.59 9.92 -17.81
N LEU A 60 -4.17 10.79 -17.00
CA LEU A 60 -5.63 10.92 -16.89
C LEU A 60 -6.28 11.31 -18.23
N ALA A 61 -5.69 12.27 -18.94
CA ALA A 61 -6.19 12.69 -20.26
C ALA A 61 -6.08 11.58 -21.33
N ALA A 62 -4.99 10.82 -21.33
CA ALA A 62 -4.80 9.69 -22.23
C ALA A 62 -5.78 8.54 -21.91
N LEU A 63 -6.03 8.30 -20.62
CA LEU A 63 -6.98 7.32 -20.12
C LEU A 63 -8.40 7.63 -20.60
N LEU A 64 -8.89 8.87 -20.39
CA LEU A 64 -10.22 9.30 -20.84
C LEU A 64 -10.36 9.34 -22.38
N ALA A 65 -9.25 9.49 -23.08
CA ALA A 65 -9.23 9.41 -24.55
C ALA A 65 -9.16 7.97 -25.06
N HIS A 66 -9.02 6.97 -24.18
CA HIS A 66 -8.76 5.57 -24.51
C HIS A 66 -7.56 5.40 -25.45
N ASP A 67 -6.57 6.27 -25.34
CA ASP A 67 -5.43 6.35 -26.25
C ASP A 67 -4.09 6.41 -25.49
N PRO A 68 -3.46 5.25 -25.25
CA PRO A 68 -2.16 5.19 -24.61
C PRO A 68 -1.05 5.98 -25.32
N ALA A 69 -1.16 6.21 -26.64
CA ALA A 69 -0.14 6.94 -27.40
C ALA A 69 -0.04 8.42 -27.01
N LYS A 70 -1.07 8.97 -26.35
CA LYS A 70 -1.07 10.33 -25.81
C LYS A 70 -0.21 10.50 -24.55
N LEU A 71 0.17 9.39 -23.90
CA LEU A 71 1.06 9.40 -22.74
C LEU A 71 2.49 9.14 -23.18
N PRO A 72 3.46 10.05 -22.96
CA PRO A 72 4.87 9.75 -23.19
C PRO A 72 5.34 8.64 -22.26
N HIS A 73 5.57 7.44 -22.81
CA HIS A 73 5.99 6.27 -22.03
C HIS A 73 7.16 5.52 -22.67
N SER A 74 7.81 4.66 -21.88
CA SER A 74 8.85 3.78 -22.37
C SER A 74 8.25 2.58 -23.12
N ALA A 75 9.03 2.00 -24.05
CA ALA A 75 8.61 0.79 -24.77
C ALA A 75 8.36 -0.41 -23.84
N ASN A 76 9.03 -0.44 -22.69
CA ASN A 76 8.92 -1.52 -21.69
C ASN A 76 8.12 -1.06 -20.45
N LEU A 77 7.13 -0.18 -20.63
CA LEU A 77 6.27 0.26 -19.55
C LEU A 77 5.59 -0.94 -18.88
N LYS A 78 5.59 -0.95 -17.55
CA LYS A 78 4.82 -1.91 -16.75
C LYS A 78 3.52 -1.26 -16.29
N TYR A 79 2.40 -1.91 -16.54
CA TYR A 79 1.08 -1.47 -16.09
C TYR A 79 0.40 -2.56 -15.28
N SER A 80 -0.16 -2.20 -14.13
CA SER A 80 -1.06 -3.09 -13.38
C SER A 80 -2.31 -2.35 -12.93
N GLU A 81 -3.42 -3.07 -12.90
CA GLU A 81 -4.67 -2.66 -12.27
C GLU A 81 -5.10 -3.70 -11.23
N ASN A 82 -5.47 -3.22 -10.04
CA ASN A 82 -5.92 -4.07 -8.94
C ASN A 82 -4.99 -5.28 -8.69
N ASN A 83 -3.68 -5.00 -8.74
CA ASN A 83 -2.61 -5.97 -8.53
C ASN A 83 -2.45 -7.04 -9.64
N VAL A 84 -3.08 -6.86 -10.79
CA VAL A 84 -2.94 -7.71 -11.97
C VAL A 84 -2.18 -6.96 -13.06
N MET A 85 -1.11 -7.58 -13.61
CA MET A 85 -0.41 -7.01 -14.76
C MET A 85 -1.29 -7.09 -15.99
N LEU A 86 -1.50 -5.96 -16.66
CA LEU A 86 -2.32 -5.82 -17.86
C LEU A 86 -1.50 -5.23 -19.01
N GLN A 87 -2.03 -5.33 -20.22
CA GLN A 87 -1.54 -4.56 -21.36
C GLN A 87 -2.01 -3.10 -21.23
N LEU A 88 -1.17 -2.17 -21.64
CA LEU A 88 -1.58 -0.77 -21.69
C LEU A 88 -2.70 -0.59 -22.70
N GLY A 89 -3.81 -0.05 -22.26
CA GLY A 89 -5.05 0.03 -23.05
C GLY A 89 -6.18 -0.87 -22.55
N ASP A 90 -5.86 -1.87 -21.70
CA ASP A 90 -6.85 -2.74 -21.07
C ASP A 90 -7.33 -2.20 -19.72
N GLY A 91 -8.37 -2.80 -19.16
CA GLY A 91 -8.95 -2.45 -17.86
C GLY A 91 -9.52 -1.03 -17.87
N LEU A 92 -9.16 -0.23 -16.86
CA LEU A 92 -9.63 1.15 -16.72
C LEU A 92 -9.39 2.02 -17.97
N TRP A 93 -8.36 1.72 -18.78
CA TRP A 93 -8.11 2.40 -20.05
C TRP A 93 -9.25 2.23 -21.07
N ALA A 94 -9.97 1.12 -21.00
CA ALA A 94 -11.07 0.83 -21.91
C ALA A 94 -12.43 1.35 -21.42
N THR A 95 -12.53 1.74 -20.14
CA THR A 95 -13.83 1.94 -19.49
C THR A 95 -14.01 3.31 -18.85
N ALA A 96 -12.92 4.03 -18.55
CA ALA A 96 -12.99 5.35 -17.91
C ALA A 96 -13.61 6.39 -18.85
N ASP A 97 -14.62 7.13 -18.39
CA ASP A 97 -15.34 8.12 -19.19
C ASP A 97 -15.49 9.51 -18.53
N GLY A 98 -15.01 9.67 -17.28
CA GLY A 98 -15.06 10.97 -16.57
C GLY A 98 -14.09 11.06 -15.38
N LEU A 99 -13.93 12.27 -14.88
CA LEU A 99 -13.20 12.57 -13.63
C LEU A 99 -14.11 13.31 -12.67
N GLY A 100 -14.14 12.84 -11.43
CA GLY A 100 -14.76 13.60 -10.34
C GLY A 100 -13.95 14.83 -9.94
N SER A 101 -14.53 15.69 -9.12
CA SER A 101 -13.87 16.89 -8.63
C SER A 101 -12.82 16.62 -7.55
N TYR A 102 -12.93 15.50 -6.83
CA TYR A 102 -11.99 15.13 -5.77
C TYR A 102 -10.69 14.58 -6.34
N LYS A 103 -9.57 15.23 -6.00
CA LYS A 103 -8.24 14.82 -6.45
C LYS A 103 -7.13 15.30 -5.53
N ILE A 104 -6.11 14.44 -5.35
CA ILE A 104 -4.89 14.74 -4.60
C ILE A 104 -3.71 14.28 -5.45
N TYR A 105 -2.69 15.16 -5.59
CA TYR A 105 -1.40 14.83 -6.18
C TYR A 105 -0.36 14.67 -5.06
N ILE A 106 0.45 13.65 -5.18
CA ILE A 106 1.55 13.34 -4.24
C ILE A 106 2.83 13.27 -5.07
N ASP A 107 3.79 14.17 -4.81
CA ASP A 107 4.96 14.33 -5.66
C ASP A 107 6.25 13.94 -4.95
N ASP A 108 7.05 13.12 -5.59
CA ASP A 108 8.36 12.69 -5.14
C ASP A 108 9.43 12.96 -6.21
N PRO A 109 9.89 14.21 -6.35
CA PRO A 109 10.89 14.58 -7.35
C PRO A 109 12.23 13.86 -7.14
N GLU A 110 12.56 13.49 -5.89
CA GLU A 110 13.78 12.75 -5.57
C GLU A 110 13.81 11.39 -6.27
N ARG A 111 12.65 10.74 -6.42
CA ARG A 111 12.52 9.43 -7.03
C ARG A 111 11.86 9.42 -8.40
N GLY A 112 11.36 10.57 -8.85
CA GLY A 112 10.58 10.66 -10.08
C GLY A 112 9.26 9.90 -10.00
N GLU A 113 8.64 9.91 -8.83
CA GLU A 113 7.36 9.24 -8.59
C GLU A 113 6.27 10.29 -8.41
N VAL A 114 5.10 10.03 -8.97
CA VAL A 114 3.89 10.79 -8.69
C VAL A 114 2.74 9.86 -8.36
N GLY A 115 2.05 10.19 -7.27
CA GLY A 115 0.80 9.56 -6.86
C GLY A 115 -0.40 10.43 -7.23
N TYR A 116 -1.50 9.78 -7.53
CA TYR A 116 -2.81 10.38 -7.70
C TYR A 116 -3.83 9.62 -6.87
N TYR A 117 -4.67 10.35 -6.15
CA TYR A 117 -5.82 9.81 -5.44
C TYR A 117 -7.03 10.67 -5.80
N GLY A 118 -8.10 10.06 -6.30
CA GLY A 118 -9.25 10.85 -6.73
C GLY A 118 -10.46 9.99 -7.13
N VAL A 119 -11.46 10.65 -7.68
CA VAL A 119 -12.64 10.01 -8.26
C VAL A 119 -12.50 9.96 -9.78
N ILE A 120 -12.82 8.81 -10.34
CA ILE A 120 -12.90 8.56 -11.77
C ILE A 120 -14.26 7.92 -12.08
N ASP A 121 -14.82 8.22 -13.24
CA ASP A 121 -16.08 7.63 -13.63
C ASP A 121 -15.83 6.49 -14.65
N GLU A 122 -16.50 5.36 -14.45
CA GLU A 122 -16.63 4.27 -15.41
C GLU A 122 -18.11 4.09 -15.72
N ASN A 123 -18.48 4.18 -16.98
CA ASN A 123 -19.87 4.06 -17.41
C ASN A 123 -20.79 5.04 -16.64
N HIS A 124 -20.30 6.27 -16.44
CA HIS A 124 -20.94 7.37 -15.70
C HIS A 124 -21.20 7.09 -14.22
N LEU A 125 -20.54 6.10 -13.63
CA LEU A 125 -20.60 5.77 -12.21
C LEU A 125 -19.26 6.11 -11.54
N PRO A 126 -19.29 6.77 -10.37
CA PRO A 126 -18.09 7.20 -9.69
C PRO A 126 -17.36 6.03 -9.02
N ASP A 127 -16.09 5.86 -9.34
CA ASP A 127 -15.15 4.95 -8.72
C ASP A 127 -14.03 5.72 -7.99
N ILE A 128 -13.33 5.07 -7.08
CA ILE A 128 -12.21 5.70 -6.38
C ILE A 128 -10.91 5.15 -6.94
N LEU A 129 -10.08 6.06 -7.45
CA LEU A 129 -8.81 5.77 -8.10
C LEU A 129 -7.64 6.13 -7.19
N GLY A 130 -6.75 5.17 -6.97
CA GLY A 130 -5.38 5.39 -6.53
C GLY A 130 -4.42 5.02 -7.64
N ALA A 131 -3.50 5.89 -8.00
CA ALA A 131 -2.51 5.61 -9.04
C ALA A 131 -1.11 6.05 -8.61
N ARG A 132 -0.09 5.31 -9.06
CA ARG A 132 1.32 5.68 -8.98
C ARG A 132 1.95 5.57 -10.36
N LEU A 133 2.66 6.62 -10.75
CA LEU A 133 3.46 6.65 -11.97
C LEU A 133 4.92 6.84 -11.60
N LYS A 134 5.81 6.11 -12.29
CA LYS A 134 7.25 6.34 -12.26
C LYS A 134 7.69 7.01 -13.56
N VAL A 135 8.36 8.14 -13.43
CA VAL A 135 8.88 8.92 -14.55
C VAL A 135 10.41 8.85 -14.55
N VAL A 136 10.99 8.38 -15.65
CA VAL A 136 12.43 8.32 -15.89
C VAL A 136 12.70 8.94 -17.26
N ASP A 137 13.65 9.85 -17.35
CA ASP A 137 14.00 10.54 -18.59
C ASP A 137 12.78 11.13 -19.33
N ARG A 138 11.85 11.74 -18.58
CA ARG A 138 10.58 12.33 -19.08
C ARG A 138 9.68 11.32 -19.82
N LYS A 139 9.71 10.06 -19.43
CA LYS A 139 8.82 8.99 -19.90
C LYS A 139 8.28 8.21 -18.71
N VAL A 140 7.02 7.85 -18.76
CA VAL A 140 6.43 6.94 -17.78
C VAL A 140 6.95 5.53 -18.02
N THR A 141 7.53 4.91 -17.00
CA THR A 141 8.08 3.56 -17.03
C THR A 141 7.25 2.55 -16.27
N GLU A 142 6.47 3.03 -15.29
CA GLU A 142 5.60 2.19 -14.46
C GLU A 142 4.29 2.93 -14.20
N ILE A 143 3.20 2.20 -14.27
CA ILE A 143 1.85 2.63 -13.85
C ILE A 143 1.28 1.54 -12.98
N GLU A 144 0.93 1.89 -11.75
CA GLU A 144 0.25 1.02 -10.81
C GLU A 144 -1.05 1.68 -10.38
N VAL A 145 -2.18 1.01 -10.61
CA VAL A 145 -3.53 1.54 -10.40
C VAL A 145 -4.30 0.61 -9.47
N LEU A 146 -4.99 1.19 -8.51
CA LEU A 146 -6.08 0.54 -7.78
C LEU A 146 -7.36 1.33 -8.03
N VAL A 147 -8.40 0.62 -8.45
CA VAL A 147 -9.74 1.17 -8.66
C VAL A 147 -10.70 0.43 -7.75
N ALA A 148 -11.24 1.15 -6.77
CA ALA A 148 -12.32 0.64 -5.95
C ALA A 148 -13.66 0.96 -6.62
N ARG A 149 -14.35 -0.09 -7.06
CA ARG A 149 -15.66 -0.06 -7.71
C ARG A 149 -16.75 -0.45 -6.70
N PRO A 150 -17.92 0.16 -6.71
CA PRO A 150 -19.01 -0.25 -5.84
C PRO A 150 -19.48 -1.66 -6.24
N GLN A 151 -19.21 -2.65 -5.38
CA GLN A 151 -19.65 -4.04 -5.63
C GLN A 151 -21.10 -4.29 -5.25
N SER A 152 -21.72 -3.41 -4.44
CA SER A 152 -23.16 -3.41 -4.08
C SER A 152 -23.53 -2.09 -3.41
N ALA A 153 -24.82 -1.73 -3.46
CA ALA A 153 -25.35 -0.56 -2.78
C ALA A 153 -25.20 -0.59 -1.23
N LYS A 154 -24.65 -1.65 -0.66
CA LYS A 154 -24.48 -1.86 0.79
C LYS A 154 -23.03 -2.07 1.23
N GLY A 155 -22.05 -1.98 0.31
CA GLY A 155 -20.64 -2.11 0.66
C GLY A 155 -20.04 -0.84 1.27
N PRO A 156 -18.84 -0.92 1.87
CA PRO A 156 -18.11 0.25 2.37
C PRO A 156 -17.53 1.04 1.20
N PHE A 157 -18.38 1.85 0.55
CA PHE A 157 -18.03 2.65 -0.60
C PHE A 157 -18.89 3.92 -0.61
N ALA A 158 -18.27 5.08 -0.72
CA ALA A 158 -18.94 6.36 -0.74
C ALA A 158 -18.10 7.41 -1.52
N ALA A 159 -17.88 7.17 -2.83
CA ALA A 159 -17.13 8.12 -3.68
C ALA A 159 -17.72 9.53 -3.62
N ASP A 160 -19.06 9.65 -3.62
CA ASP A 160 -19.76 10.93 -3.55
C ASP A 160 -19.54 11.71 -2.24
N SER A 161 -19.04 11.04 -1.20
CA SER A 161 -18.71 11.67 0.07
C SER A 161 -17.33 12.33 0.09
N LEU A 162 -16.47 11.99 -0.86
CA LEU A 162 -15.14 12.56 -0.98
C LEU A 162 -15.23 14.01 -1.43
N LYS A 163 -14.67 14.89 -0.62
CA LYS A 163 -14.63 16.34 -0.87
C LYS A 163 -13.22 16.85 -0.64
N GLU A 164 -12.85 17.86 -1.42
CA GLU A 164 -11.56 18.51 -1.29
C GLU A 164 -11.29 18.91 0.16
N LYS A 165 -10.08 18.60 0.62
CA LYS A 165 -9.59 18.95 1.95
C LYS A 165 -8.32 19.75 1.81
N PRO A 166 -8.30 21.02 2.25
CA PRO A 166 -7.13 21.89 2.15
C PRO A 166 -5.86 21.27 2.72
N ILE A 167 -5.99 20.46 3.77
CA ILE A 167 -4.85 19.79 4.43
C ILE A 167 -3.93 19.01 3.47
N PHE A 168 -4.44 18.50 2.35
CA PHE A 168 -3.64 17.77 1.37
C PHE A 168 -2.88 18.67 0.40
N SER A 169 -3.37 19.91 0.17
CA SER A 169 -2.72 20.89 -0.70
C SER A 169 -1.76 21.80 0.05
N GLU A 170 -1.88 21.91 1.37
CA GLU A 170 -1.05 22.74 2.23
C GLU A 170 0.38 22.21 2.35
N ASP A 171 1.35 23.12 2.15
CA ASP A 171 2.76 22.82 2.37
C ASP A 171 3.08 22.81 3.87
N VAL A 172 3.91 21.85 4.29
CA VAL A 172 4.52 21.87 5.61
C VAL A 172 5.60 22.96 5.63
N PRO A 173 5.62 23.84 6.63
CA PRO A 173 6.68 24.86 6.77
C PRO A 173 8.06 24.21 6.68
N ALA A 174 8.99 24.85 5.97
CA ALA A 174 10.31 24.27 5.69
C ALA A 174 11.07 23.84 6.95
N SER A 175 10.90 24.57 8.08
CA SER A 175 11.49 24.26 9.38
C SER A 175 10.89 23.04 10.07
N GLU A 176 9.70 22.60 9.64
CA GLU A 176 8.95 21.49 10.25
C GLU A 176 8.93 20.23 9.36
N ARG A 177 9.47 20.34 8.14
CA ARG A 177 9.55 19.22 7.21
C ARG A 177 10.38 18.08 7.76
N LEU A 178 9.80 16.91 7.76
CA LEU A 178 10.48 15.71 8.21
C LEU A 178 11.33 15.12 7.09
N SER A 179 12.40 14.41 7.49
CA SER A 179 13.14 13.59 6.54
C SER A 179 12.26 12.47 6.00
N ARG A 180 12.53 12.03 4.77
CA ARG A 180 11.89 10.86 4.13
C ARG A 180 11.85 9.65 5.09
N ALA A 181 12.98 9.32 5.72
CA ALA A 181 13.09 8.19 6.64
C ALA A 181 12.14 8.33 7.85
N LYS A 182 11.98 9.54 8.40
CA LYS A 182 11.08 9.79 9.53
C LYS A 182 9.61 9.67 9.11
N MET A 183 9.25 10.17 7.94
CA MET A 183 7.88 10.04 7.40
C MET A 183 7.53 8.58 7.16
N ILE A 184 8.44 7.81 6.54
CA ILE A 184 8.28 6.37 6.33
C ILE A 184 8.12 5.64 7.67
N ALA A 185 8.92 5.99 8.69
CA ALA A 185 8.84 5.35 10.00
C ALA A 185 7.48 5.61 10.67
N LEU A 186 6.93 6.83 10.57
CA LEU A 186 5.60 7.16 11.11
C LEU A 186 4.49 6.38 10.40
N ALA A 187 4.51 6.37 9.06
CA ALA A 187 3.53 5.61 8.28
C ALA A 187 3.67 4.09 8.54
N ASN A 188 4.91 3.55 8.62
CA ASN A 188 5.10 2.14 8.93
C ASN A 188 4.62 1.77 10.34
N GLY A 189 4.77 2.68 11.32
CA GLY A 189 4.28 2.50 12.67
C GLY A 189 2.76 2.30 12.76
N TYR A 190 1.99 2.89 11.85
CA TYR A 190 0.56 2.62 11.71
C TYR A 190 0.30 1.15 11.39
N PHE A 191 0.96 0.60 10.38
CA PHE A 191 0.83 -0.81 10.01
C PHE A 191 1.33 -1.75 11.11
N ASP A 192 2.40 -1.36 11.84
CA ASP A 192 2.87 -2.13 12.99
C ASP A 192 1.87 -2.13 14.13
N THR A 193 1.14 -1.03 14.33
CA THR A 193 0.05 -0.94 15.31
C THR A 193 -1.06 -1.92 14.97
N ILE A 194 -1.49 -1.97 13.71
CA ILE A 194 -2.51 -2.89 13.21
C ILE A 194 -2.01 -4.34 13.28
N GLN A 195 -0.81 -4.62 12.80
CA GLN A 195 -0.23 -5.96 12.76
C GLN A 195 -0.09 -6.60 14.13
N LYS A 196 0.40 -5.83 15.11
CA LYS A 196 0.61 -6.35 16.48
C LYS A 196 -0.66 -6.37 17.32
N ASN A 197 -1.53 -5.40 17.09
CA ASN A 197 -2.89 -5.30 17.61
C ASN A 197 -3.05 -5.60 19.12
N THR A 198 -2.08 -5.11 19.93
CA THR A 198 -2.03 -5.31 21.38
C THR A 198 -2.56 -4.11 22.17
N GLY A 199 -3.12 -3.10 21.50
CA GLY A 199 -3.45 -1.80 22.07
C GLY A 199 -2.25 -0.85 22.22
N LYS A 200 -1.02 -1.34 22.00
CA LYS A 200 0.17 -0.48 21.94
C LYS A 200 0.25 0.24 20.61
N ILE A 201 0.50 1.54 20.66
CA ILE A 201 0.65 2.40 19.49
C ILE A 201 2.14 2.51 19.11
N TYR A 202 2.46 2.36 17.83
CA TYR A 202 3.82 2.38 17.28
C TYR A 202 4.08 3.60 16.38
N THR A 203 3.12 4.54 16.32
CA THR A 203 3.24 5.82 15.61
C THR A 203 2.69 6.94 16.49
N SER A 204 2.45 8.12 15.93
CA SER A 204 1.81 9.23 16.63
C SER A 204 0.64 9.73 15.80
N PHE A 205 -0.49 9.96 16.44
CA PHE A 205 -1.71 10.50 15.81
C PHE A 205 -2.00 11.89 16.35
N SER A 206 -2.45 12.76 15.48
CA SER A 206 -3.06 14.01 15.90
C SER A 206 -4.43 13.71 16.54
N PRO A 207 -4.87 14.49 17.55
CA PRO A 207 -6.21 14.32 18.16
C PRO A 207 -7.35 14.44 17.15
N ASP A 208 -7.17 15.24 16.09
CA ASP A 208 -8.13 15.44 14.99
C ASP A 208 -7.96 14.44 13.82
N CYS A 209 -7.07 13.45 13.97
CA CYS A 209 -6.85 12.42 12.95
C CYS A 209 -8.17 11.80 12.52
N GLN A 210 -8.41 11.79 11.19
CA GLN A 210 -9.54 11.12 10.56
C GLN A 210 -9.03 10.02 9.62
N ARG A 211 -9.73 8.86 9.60
CA ARG A 211 -9.46 7.79 8.65
C ARG A 211 -10.66 7.60 7.73
N ILE A 212 -10.38 7.51 6.44
CA ILE A 212 -11.34 7.30 5.36
C ILE A 212 -10.90 6.10 4.53
N GLU A 213 -11.79 5.17 4.30
CA GLU A 213 -11.57 3.96 3.50
C GLU A 213 -12.64 3.90 2.42
N ASN A 214 -12.26 3.91 1.15
CA ASN A 214 -13.16 3.98 0.00
C ASN A 214 -14.27 5.04 0.17
N GLY A 215 -13.89 6.25 0.63
CA GLY A 215 -14.80 7.37 0.84
C GLY A 215 -15.58 7.34 2.17
N MET A 216 -15.59 6.23 2.89
CA MET A 216 -16.28 6.12 4.18
C MET A 216 -15.39 6.57 5.34
N ILE A 217 -15.88 7.46 6.18
CA ILE A 217 -15.17 7.87 7.41
C ILE A 217 -15.26 6.74 8.43
N THR A 218 -14.15 6.06 8.68
CA THR A 218 -14.04 4.88 9.55
C THR A 218 -13.42 5.17 10.92
N ALA A 219 -12.83 6.35 11.11
CA ALA A 219 -12.43 6.87 12.43
C ALA A 219 -12.65 8.38 12.51
N ASN A 220 -12.95 8.85 13.70
CA ASN A 220 -13.28 10.25 14.01
C ASN A 220 -14.46 10.77 13.15
N ASN A 221 -15.51 9.96 13.03
CA ASN A 221 -16.73 10.29 12.31
C ASN A 221 -17.74 10.93 13.26
N PRO A 222 -18.00 12.26 13.17
CA PRO A 222 -18.90 12.95 14.09
C PRO A 222 -20.35 12.49 13.95
N ASN A 223 -20.72 11.93 12.80
CA ASN A 223 -22.09 11.49 12.49
C ASN A 223 -22.33 10.00 12.84
N ALA A 224 -21.31 9.28 13.28
CA ALA A 224 -21.43 7.87 13.65
C ALA A 224 -21.56 7.69 15.17
N LYS A 225 -21.90 6.46 15.56
CA LYS A 225 -21.85 5.98 16.95
C LYS A 225 -20.90 4.80 17.05
N GLY A 226 -20.36 4.55 18.25
CA GLY A 226 -19.46 3.42 18.49
C GLY A 226 -18.10 3.59 17.83
N VAL A 227 -17.58 2.51 17.25
CA VAL A 227 -16.20 2.45 16.73
C VAL A 227 -15.85 3.53 15.70
N PRO A 228 -16.66 3.83 14.69
CA PRO A 228 -16.30 4.88 13.73
C PRO A 228 -16.28 6.30 14.33
N HIS A 229 -16.95 6.53 15.47
CA HIS A 229 -16.90 7.80 16.19
C HIS A 229 -15.59 8.00 16.95
N MET A 230 -14.90 6.92 17.30
CA MET A 230 -13.62 6.99 18.01
C MET A 230 -12.54 7.63 17.13
N GLY A 231 -11.66 8.44 17.74
CA GLY A 231 -10.48 8.96 17.06
C GLY A 231 -9.52 7.84 16.66
N CYS A 232 -8.61 8.10 15.70
CA CYS A 232 -7.71 7.09 15.13
C CYS A 232 -6.94 6.30 16.20
N GLU A 233 -6.30 7.00 17.15
CA GLU A 233 -5.51 6.35 18.19
C GLU A 233 -6.39 5.54 19.16
N ALA A 234 -7.51 6.12 19.61
CA ALA A 234 -8.43 5.47 20.54
C ALA A 234 -9.00 4.18 19.94
N GLN A 235 -9.36 4.19 18.66
CA GLN A 235 -9.86 3.02 17.96
C GLN A 235 -8.81 1.91 17.90
N LEU A 236 -7.56 2.21 17.54
CA LEU A 236 -6.48 1.23 17.45
C LEU A 236 -6.07 0.68 18.83
N LYS A 237 -6.18 1.48 19.89
CA LYS A 237 -5.95 1.04 21.28
C LYS A 237 -6.93 -0.05 21.74
N THR A 238 -8.09 -0.17 21.12
CA THR A 238 -9.05 -1.23 21.47
C THR A 238 -8.59 -2.62 21.08
N GLY A 239 -7.66 -2.77 20.14
CA GLY A 239 -7.30 -4.06 19.56
C GLY A 239 -8.36 -4.60 18.58
N LEU A 240 -9.24 -3.73 18.06
CA LEU A 240 -10.36 -4.11 17.21
C LEU A 240 -9.93 -4.75 15.88
N LEU A 241 -8.80 -4.33 15.30
CA LEU A 241 -8.38 -4.80 13.99
C LEU A 241 -7.67 -6.17 14.00
N ARG A 242 -7.91 -6.99 15.04
CA ARG A 242 -7.32 -8.33 15.17
C ARG A 242 -7.69 -9.28 14.03
N PHE A 243 -8.79 -9.05 13.35
CA PHE A 243 -9.17 -9.77 12.14
C PHE A 243 -8.23 -9.49 10.95
N VAL A 244 -7.41 -8.42 11.00
CA VAL A 244 -6.27 -8.23 10.09
C VAL A 244 -5.12 -9.07 10.61
N THR A 245 -4.93 -10.24 10.03
CA THR A 245 -3.96 -11.23 10.53
C THR A 245 -2.54 -10.94 10.08
N ARG A 246 -2.35 -10.15 9.00
CA ARG A 246 -1.04 -9.77 8.49
C ARG A 246 -1.09 -8.50 7.65
N CYS A 247 -0.15 -7.58 7.89
CA CYS A 247 0.13 -6.42 7.04
C CYS A 247 1.46 -6.67 6.30
N ARG A 248 1.44 -6.91 4.99
CA ARG A 248 2.62 -7.33 4.24
C ARG A 248 2.90 -6.50 2.99
N ASP A 249 4.09 -6.71 2.42
CA ASP A 249 4.56 -6.13 1.17
C ASP A 249 4.41 -4.60 1.15
N ARG A 250 4.69 -3.95 2.29
CA ARG A 250 4.55 -2.51 2.51
C ARG A 250 5.59 -1.77 1.67
N ARG A 251 5.15 -1.11 0.60
CA ARG A 251 5.98 -0.29 -0.28
C ARG A 251 5.59 1.17 -0.11
N PHE A 252 6.52 2.00 0.36
CA PHE A 252 6.37 3.45 0.50
C PHE A 252 6.70 4.08 -0.86
N VAL A 253 5.72 4.08 -1.75
CA VAL A 253 5.91 4.29 -3.17
C VAL A 253 6.11 5.76 -3.55
N VAL A 254 5.47 6.70 -2.83
CA VAL A 254 5.67 8.14 -3.04
C VAL A 254 5.81 8.83 -1.68
N VAL A 255 6.81 9.68 -1.52
CA VAL A 255 7.03 10.46 -0.29
C VAL A 255 7.24 11.93 -0.63
N ASP A 256 6.23 12.71 -0.38
CA ASP A 256 6.21 14.15 -0.60
C ASP A 256 6.56 14.90 0.69
N GLN A 257 7.84 15.22 0.85
CA GLN A 257 8.32 15.92 2.06
C GLN A 257 7.79 17.35 2.15
N GLN A 258 7.47 18.00 1.04
CA GLN A 258 6.97 19.35 1.03
C GLN A 258 5.54 19.43 1.59
N LYS A 259 4.67 18.52 1.15
CA LYS A 259 3.29 18.45 1.61
C LYS A 259 3.08 17.50 2.80
N GLY A 260 4.12 16.84 3.26
CA GLY A 260 3.99 15.86 4.34
C GLY A 260 3.12 14.66 3.96
N LEU A 261 3.19 14.19 2.69
CA LEU A 261 2.37 13.09 2.21
C LEU A 261 3.20 11.82 2.00
N VAL A 262 2.62 10.67 2.38
CA VAL A 262 3.20 9.35 2.10
C VAL A 262 2.13 8.46 1.50
N LEU A 263 2.36 7.98 0.28
CA LEU A 263 1.52 6.96 -0.36
C LEU A 263 2.18 5.60 -0.19
N VAL A 264 1.43 4.66 0.35
CA VAL A 264 1.90 3.30 0.62
C VAL A 264 1.03 2.31 -0.14
N ASN A 265 1.66 1.40 -0.89
CA ASN A 265 1.00 0.19 -1.36
C ASN A 265 1.31 -0.95 -0.41
N GLY A 266 0.33 -1.83 -0.14
CA GLY A 266 0.51 -2.98 0.74
C GLY A 266 -0.72 -3.87 0.77
N PHE A 267 -0.66 -4.87 1.64
CA PHE A 267 -1.74 -5.83 1.79
C PHE A 267 -2.15 -6.00 3.25
N PHE A 268 -3.45 -6.10 3.48
CA PHE A 268 -4.04 -6.61 4.70
C PHE A 268 -4.60 -8.00 4.43
N ASP A 269 -4.02 -9.04 5.05
CA ASP A 269 -4.54 -10.38 4.97
C ASP A 269 -5.55 -10.63 6.09
N HIS A 270 -6.66 -11.27 5.74
CA HIS A 270 -7.72 -11.68 6.65
C HIS A 270 -7.84 -13.20 6.53
N ALA A 271 -7.39 -13.95 7.54
CA ALA A 271 -7.44 -15.40 7.51
C ALA A 271 -8.86 -15.97 7.74
N GLY A 272 -9.76 -15.15 8.33
CA GLY A 272 -11.13 -15.58 8.62
C GLY A 272 -11.21 -16.75 9.62
N THR A 273 -10.23 -16.84 10.53
CA THR A 273 -10.11 -18.01 11.45
C THR A 273 -10.82 -17.80 12.78
N ASP A 274 -11.06 -16.56 13.16
CA ASP A 274 -11.63 -16.22 14.45
C ASP A 274 -13.08 -15.72 14.30
N ASP A 275 -14.04 -16.41 14.89
CA ASP A 275 -15.43 -15.92 14.98
C ASP A 275 -15.57 -14.85 16.05
N THR A 276 -14.75 -14.92 17.10
CA THR A 276 -14.74 -13.99 18.22
C THR A 276 -13.32 -13.81 18.77
N PHE A 277 -13.05 -12.63 19.33
CA PHE A 277 -11.83 -12.39 20.10
C PHE A 277 -12.07 -11.37 21.22
N LYS A 278 -11.13 -11.26 22.15
CA LYS A 278 -11.17 -10.26 23.22
C LYS A 278 -10.50 -8.97 22.76
N LEU A 279 -11.20 -7.85 22.97
CA LEU A 279 -10.62 -6.52 22.92
C LEU A 279 -9.66 -6.32 24.11
N VAL A 280 -8.87 -5.25 24.09
CA VAL A 280 -7.91 -4.93 25.15
C VAL A 280 -8.60 -4.74 26.51
N ASP A 281 -9.83 -4.22 26.56
CA ASP A 281 -10.63 -4.05 27.76
C ASP A 281 -11.33 -5.33 28.26
N GLY A 282 -11.11 -6.47 27.59
CA GLY A 282 -11.72 -7.77 27.90
C GLY A 282 -13.10 -8.00 27.27
N THR A 283 -13.67 -6.98 26.59
CA THR A 283 -14.96 -7.14 25.86
C THR A 283 -14.81 -8.16 24.74
N THR A 284 -15.82 -9.02 24.55
CA THR A 284 -15.86 -9.94 23.43
C THR A 284 -16.33 -9.23 22.17
N TYR A 285 -15.52 -9.29 21.12
CA TYR A 285 -15.89 -8.84 19.79
C TYR A 285 -16.29 -10.04 18.93
N HIS A 286 -17.41 -9.89 18.21
CA HIS A 286 -17.88 -10.88 17.24
C HIS A 286 -17.49 -10.42 15.84
N VAL A 287 -16.67 -11.23 15.16
CA VAL A 287 -16.25 -10.94 13.78
C VAL A 287 -17.46 -11.00 12.86
N LYS A 288 -17.57 -10.03 11.97
CA LYS A 288 -18.70 -9.91 11.04
C LYS A 288 -18.23 -10.08 9.60
N PRO A 289 -19.11 -10.56 8.71
CA PRO A 289 -18.82 -10.56 7.29
C PRO A 289 -18.35 -9.18 6.79
N PRO A 290 -17.36 -9.14 5.88
CA PRO A 290 -16.70 -10.28 5.21
C PRO A 290 -15.51 -10.85 5.99
N PHE A 291 -15.15 -10.35 7.18
CA PHE A 291 -13.92 -10.69 7.91
C PHE A 291 -13.92 -12.10 8.54
N ASP A 292 -15.04 -12.80 8.46
CA ASP A 292 -15.24 -14.21 8.83
C ASP A 292 -14.77 -15.21 7.74
N ARG A 293 -14.15 -14.72 6.66
CA ARG A 293 -13.69 -15.52 5.52
C ARG A 293 -12.28 -15.12 5.09
N PRO A 294 -11.51 -16.07 4.47
CA PRO A 294 -10.19 -15.75 3.95
C PRO A 294 -10.26 -14.82 2.73
N PHE A 295 -9.59 -13.69 2.78
CA PHE A 295 -9.32 -12.80 1.65
C PHE A 295 -8.16 -11.86 1.98
N SER A 296 -7.65 -11.12 1.02
CA SER A 296 -6.73 -10.01 1.25
C SER A 296 -7.32 -8.72 0.69
N PHE A 297 -7.01 -7.61 1.34
CA PHE A 297 -7.08 -6.31 0.71
C PHE A 297 -5.72 -5.96 0.11
N VAL A 298 -5.70 -5.49 -1.14
CA VAL A 298 -4.63 -4.65 -1.67
C VAL A 298 -5.05 -3.20 -1.52
N MET A 299 -4.13 -2.32 -1.14
CA MET A 299 -4.47 -0.93 -0.87
C MET A 299 -3.41 0.05 -1.35
N PHE A 300 -3.86 1.24 -1.71
CA PHE A 300 -3.08 2.46 -1.59
C PHE A 300 -3.57 3.23 -0.37
N GLU A 301 -2.69 3.45 0.59
CA GLU A 301 -2.99 4.20 1.81
C GLU A 301 -2.16 5.47 1.83
N LEU A 302 -2.84 6.61 1.83
CA LEU A 302 -2.29 7.94 1.85
C LEU A 302 -2.31 8.49 3.28
N PHE A 303 -1.15 8.91 3.75
CA PHE A 303 -0.99 9.58 5.04
C PHE A 303 -0.65 11.06 4.85
N LYS A 304 -1.37 11.94 5.50
CA LYS A 304 -0.92 13.31 5.78
C LYS A 304 -0.20 13.32 7.13
N ILE A 305 1.04 13.75 7.10
CA ILE A 305 1.91 13.84 8.27
C ILE A 305 2.27 15.30 8.49
N ASP A 306 1.95 15.81 9.65
CA ASP A 306 2.23 17.17 10.08
C ASP A 306 2.58 17.16 11.57
N HIS A 307 3.50 18.04 12.03
CA HIS A 307 3.99 18.05 13.42
C HIS A 307 4.44 16.66 13.94
N ALA A 308 5.02 15.83 13.06
CA ALA A 308 5.41 14.44 13.33
C ALA A 308 4.24 13.53 13.79
N GLN A 309 3.01 13.82 13.38
CA GLN A 309 1.80 13.08 13.69
C GLN A 309 1.02 12.76 12.41
N LEU A 310 0.31 11.63 12.40
CA LEU A 310 -0.65 11.29 11.36
C LEU A 310 -1.93 12.10 11.58
N ARG A 311 -2.26 12.98 10.65
CA ARG A 311 -3.45 13.86 10.76
C ARG A 311 -4.62 13.39 9.90
N GLN A 312 -4.33 12.84 8.73
CA GLN A 312 -5.34 12.30 7.84
C GLN A 312 -4.83 11.00 7.24
N ILE A 313 -5.72 10.02 7.11
CA ILE A 313 -5.45 8.73 6.47
C ILE A 313 -6.58 8.48 5.47
N GLU A 314 -6.23 8.24 4.21
CA GLU A 314 -7.20 7.90 3.18
C GLU A 314 -6.74 6.69 2.38
N ALA A 315 -7.63 5.73 2.17
CA ALA A 315 -7.28 4.48 1.51
C ALA A 315 -8.22 4.15 0.34
N VAL A 316 -7.61 3.75 -0.79
CA VAL A 316 -8.27 2.96 -1.82
C VAL A 316 -7.99 1.49 -1.52
N ILE A 317 -9.04 0.73 -1.28
CA ILE A 317 -8.95 -0.68 -0.84
C ILE A 317 -9.73 -1.55 -1.83
N VAL A 318 -9.08 -2.60 -2.31
CA VAL A 318 -9.67 -3.57 -3.23
C VAL A 318 -9.52 -4.99 -2.66
N THR A 319 -10.62 -5.75 -2.67
CA THR A 319 -10.60 -7.16 -2.27
C THR A 319 -9.94 -8.01 -3.35
N VAL A 320 -8.98 -8.84 -2.93
CA VAL A 320 -8.26 -9.78 -3.80
C VAL A 320 -8.18 -11.16 -3.13
N PRO A 321 -7.84 -12.23 -3.87
CA PRO A 321 -7.65 -13.55 -3.30
C PRO A 321 -6.67 -13.54 -2.12
N TYR A 322 -6.95 -14.39 -1.12
CA TYR A 322 -6.12 -14.51 0.07
C TYR A 322 -4.67 -14.85 -0.31
N HIS A 323 -3.72 -14.10 0.26
CA HIS A 323 -2.28 -14.19 -0.03
C HIS A 323 -1.89 -13.90 -1.50
N MET A 324 -2.72 -13.20 -2.26
CA MET A 324 -2.35 -12.77 -3.62
C MET A 324 -0.96 -12.10 -3.61
N PRO A 325 0.00 -12.55 -4.43
CA PRO A 325 1.34 -11.94 -4.46
C PRO A 325 1.31 -10.57 -5.15
N THR A 326 2.25 -9.68 -4.78
CA THR A 326 2.45 -8.44 -5.54
C THR A 326 3.23 -8.71 -6.82
N PRO A 327 2.86 -8.13 -7.97
CA PRO A 327 3.67 -8.17 -9.18
C PRO A 327 4.83 -7.16 -9.16
N TRP A 328 4.85 -6.28 -8.15
CA TRP A 328 5.85 -5.24 -7.96
C TRP A 328 6.92 -5.68 -6.95
N LYS A 329 8.18 -5.57 -7.35
CA LYS A 329 9.35 -5.91 -6.50
C LYS A 329 10.14 -4.67 -6.14
#